data_59e9562fca0ab54b414351119d4ad6af
#
_entry.id   59e9562fca0ab54b414351119d4ad6af
#
_cell.length_a   1.000
_cell.length_b   1.000
_cell.length_c   1.000
_cell.angle_alpha   90.00
_cell.angle_beta   90.00
_cell.angle_gamma   90.00
#
_symmetry.space_group_name_H-M   'P 1'
#
loop_
_entity.id
_entity.type
_entity.pdbx_description
1 polymer ?
#
loop_
_entity_poly.entity_id
_entity_poly.type
_entity_poly.pdbx_seq_one_letter_code
_entity_poly.pdbx_strand_id
1 'polypeptide(L)'
;MNLLNVQQLAEVDRSAEVLKFTRSELFHRLFREGIELVEETAAYLDGDGRNESRLLSRAVGLAYASESMKLTTRLMQIASWLLVQRAVN
;
A
#
# COMPACT_ATOMS: atom_id res chain seq x y z
N MET A 1 38.74 -25.09 8.76
CA MET A 1 37.64 -24.34 9.39
C MET A 1 37.44 -24.85 10.81
N ASN A 2 37.35 -23.96 11.77
CA ASN A 2 37.15 -24.34 13.18
C ASN A 2 35.67 -24.22 13.56
N LEU A 3 35.31 -24.69 14.77
CA LEU A 3 33.92 -24.68 15.28
C LEU A 3 33.34 -23.29 15.40
N LEU A 4 34.16 -22.29 15.75
CA LEU A 4 33.73 -20.89 15.87
C LEU A 4 33.20 -20.36 14.53
N ASN A 5 33.89 -20.66 13.43
CA ASN A 5 33.46 -20.23 12.10
C ASN A 5 32.12 -20.86 11.71
N VAL A 6 31.93 -22.14 12.05
CA VAL A 6 30.64 -22.83 11.81
C VAL A 6 29.52 -22.21 12.62
N GLN A 7 29.77 -21.91 13.90
CA GLN A 7 28.79 -21.26 14.77
C GLN A 7 28.44 -19.86 14.27
N GLN A 8 29.43 -19.08 13.86
CA GLN A 8 29.23 -17.75 13.32
C GLN A 8 28.35 -17.77 12.06
N LEU A 9 28.59 -18.71 11.16
CA LEU A 9 27.79 -18.90 9.94
C LEU A 9 26.36 -19.28 10.29
N ALA A 10 26.17 -20.17 11.28
CA ALA A 10 24.83 -20.55 11.72
C ALA A 10 24.06 -19.36 12.33
N GLU A 11 24.74 -18.49 13.07
CA GLU A 11 24.14 -17.28 13.65
C GLU A 11 23.74 -16.28 12.55
N VAL A 12 24.59 -16.09 11.53
CA VAL A 12 24.28 -15.23 10.38
C VAL A 12 23.07 -15.76 9.65
N ASP A 13 22.97 -17.07 9.41
CA ASP A 13 21.83 -17.70 8.75
C ASP A 13 20.53 -17.48 9.54
N ARG A 14 20.57 -17.66 10.86
CA ARG A 14 19.42 -17.43 11.74
C ARG A 14 19.00 -15.97 11.75
N SER A 15 19.97 -15.05 11.80
CA SER A 15 19.70 -13.61 11.74
C SER A 15 19.05 -13.21 10.41
N ALA A 16 19.52 -13.79 9.30
CA ALA A 16 18.96 -13.56 7.98
C ALA A 16 17.52 -14.06 7.89
N GLU A 17 17.23 -15.24 8.45
CA GLU A 17 15.88 -15.82 8.48
C GLU A 17 14.93 -14.96 9.31
N VAL A 18 15.36 -14.52 10.50
CA VAL A 18 14.56 -13.64 11.36
C VAL A 18 14.26 -12.33 10.65
N LEU A 19 15.27 -11.74 9.99
CA LEU A 19 15.11 -10.49 9.26
C LEU A 19 14.14 -10.65 8.10
N LYS A 20 14.25 -11.74 7.35
CA LYS A 20 13.34 -12.07 6.25
C LYS A 20 11.90 -12.23 6.75
N PHE A 21 11.71 -12.94 7.86
CA PHE A 21 10.40 -13.09 8.50
C PHE A 21 9.82 -11.73 8.90
N THR A 22 10.62 -10.89 9.57
CA THR A 22 10.20 -9.56 10.01
C THR A 22 9.81 -8.67 8.84
N ARG A 23 10.58 -8.69 7.76
CA ARG A 23 10.26 -7.95 6.52
C ARG A 23 8.96 -8.43 5.91
N SER A 24 8.73 -9.73 5.89
CA SER A 24 7.51 -10.34 5.36
C SER A 24 6.28 -9.94 6.18
N GLU A 25 6.40 -9.99 7.51
CA GLU A 25 5.33 -9.56 8.41
C GLU A 25 5.02 -8.07 8.28
N LEU A 26 6.05 -7.24 8.23
CA LEU A 26 5.91 -5.81 8.01
C LEU A 26 5.23 -5.53 6.66
N PHE A 27 5.65 -6.23 5.61
CA PHE A 27 5.07 -6.07 4.29
C PHE A 27 3.58 -6.44 4.29
N HIS A 28 3.20 -7.56 4.90
CA HIS A 28 1.81 -7.99 4.97
C HIS A 28 0.94 -6.95 5.67
N ARG A 29 1.44 -6.36 6.74
CA ARG A 29 0.75 -5.30 7.46
C ARG A 29 0.59 -4.04 6.61
N LEU A 30 1.68 -3.59 5.99
CA LEU A 30 1.66 -2.42 5.11
C LEU A 30 0.75 -2.62 3.92
N PHE A 31 0.76 -3.81 3.33
CA PHE A 31 -0.14 -4.14 2.23
C PHE A 31 -1.60 -4.01 2.66
N ARG A 32 -1.96 -4.61 3.79
CA ARG A 32 -3.33 -4.57 4.29
C ARG A 32 -3.78 -3.14 4.59
N GLU A 33 -2.96 -2.39 5.31
CA GLU A 33 -3.25 -0.99 5.63
C GLU A 33 -3.33 -0.12 4.37
N GLY A 34 -2.44 -0.35 3.42
CA GLY A 34 -2.44 0.37 2.14
C GLY A 34 -3.69 0.12 1.33
N ILE A 35 -4.12 -1.13 1.21
CA ILE A 35 -5.35 -1.48 0.50
C ILE A 35 -6.59 -0.90 1.20
N GLU A 36 -6.63 -0.94 2.53
CA GLU A 36 -7.72 -0.33 3.29
C GLU A 36 -7.83 1.17 3.02
N LEU A 37 -6.69 1.88 2.99
CA LEU A 37 -6.67 3.31 2.67
C LEU A 37 -7.13 3.58 1.24
N VAL A 38 -6.72 2.77 0.29
CA VAL A 38 -7.17 2.90 -1.11
C VAL A 38 -8.69 2.72 -1.17
N GLU A 39 -9.23 1.71 -0.53
CA GLU A 39 -10.66 1.43 -0.51
C GLU A 39 -11.46 2.55 0.16
N GLU A 40 -11.02 3.04 1.30
CA GLU A 40 -11.66 4.14 2.01
C GLU A 40 -11.66 5.43 1.18
N THR A 41 -10.54 5.75 0.56
CA THR A 41 -10.41 6.94 -0.27
C THR A 41 -11.29 6.85 -1.51
N ALA A 42 -11.31 5.70 -2.17
CA ALA A 42 -12.14 5.47 -3.34
C ALA A 42 -13.63 5.56 -2.97
N ALA A 43 -14.02 4.99 -1.84
CA ALA A 43 -15.39 5.05 -1.34
C ALA A 43 -15.81 6.49 -1.04
N TYR A 44 -14.92 7.29 -0.44
CA TYR A 44 -15.19 8.70 -0.18
C TYR A 44 -15.41 9.48 -1.49
N LEU A 45 -14.50 9.32 -2.45
CA LEU A 45 -14.57 10.05 -3.72
C LEU A 45 -15.83 9.70 -4.52
N ASP A 46 -16.28 8.46 -4.45
CA ASP A 46 -17.46 7.98 -5.18
C ASP A 46 -18.77 8.17 -4.43
N GLY A 47 -18.70 8.36 -3.10
CA GLY A 47 -19.84 8.52 -2.21
C GLY A 47 -19.98 9.93 -1.66
N ASP A 48 -19.55 10.14 -0.42
CA ASP A 48 -19.76 11.39 0.33
C ASP A 48 -19.11 12.59 -0.35
N GLY A 49 -17.90 12.45 -0.87
CA GLY A 49 -17.22 13.53 -1.57
C GLY A 49 -17.98 13.96 -2.82
N ARG A 50 -18.49 13.01 -3.58
CA ARG A 50 -19.31 13.30 -4.77
C ARG A 50 -20.61 13.98 -4.40
N ASN A 51 -21.27 13.54 -3.34
CA ASN A 51 -22.51 14.14 -2.86
C ASN A 51 -22.30 15.57 -2.38
N GLU A 52 -21.22 15.81 -1.65
CA GLU A 52 -20.83 17.15 -1.18
C GLU A 52 -20.54 18.08 -2.36
N SER A 53 -19.90 17.59 -3.41
CA SER A 53 -19.54 18.37 -4.59
C SER A 53 -20.77 18.90 -5.34
N ARG A 54 -21.90 18.20 -5.26
CA ARG A 54 -23.16 18.60 -5.90
C ARG A 54 -23.78 19.86 -5.26
N LEU A 55 -23.39 20.19 -4.03
CA LEU A 55 -23.82 21.37 -3.33
C LEU A 55 -23.02 22.61 -3.69
N LEU A 56 -21.97 22.45 -4.48
CA LEU A 56 -21.06 23.51 -4.88
C LEU A 56 -21.45 24.07 -6.24
N SER A 57 -20.85 25.19 -6.63
CA SER A 57 -21.04 25.76 -7.96
C SER A 57 -20.65 24.76 -9.04
N ARG A 58 -21.21 24.92 -10.24
CA ARG A 58 -20.90 24.04 -11.38
C ARG A 58 -19.40 23.99 -11.69
N ALA A 59 -18.72 25.15 -11.64
CA ALA A 59 -17.29 25.22 -11.93
C ALA A 59 -16.48 24.41 -10.92
N VAL A 60 -16.82 24.53 -9.63
CA VAL A 60 -16.14 23.79 -8.56
C VAL A 60 -16.49 22.30 -8.65
N GLY A 61 -17.73 21.96 -8.98
CA GLY A 61 -18.15 20.58 -9.20
C GLY A 61 -17.39 19.90 -10.35
N LEU A 62 -17.17 20.62 -11.44
CA LEU A 62 -16.37 20.11 -12.57
C LEU A 62 -14.89 19.93 -12.18
N ALA A 63 -14.34 20.89 -11.43
CA ALA A 63 -12.98 20.76 -10.92
C ALA A 63 -12.85 19.55 -9.99
N TYR A 64 -13.81 19.33 -9.10
CA TYR A 64 -13.85 18.15 -8.25
C TYR A 64 -13.86 16.87 -9.08
N ALA A 65 -14.73 16.79 -10.09
CA ALA A 65 -14.82 15.61 -10.94
C ALA A 65 -13.49 15.30 -11.64
N SER A 66 -12.83 16.33 -12.19
CA SER A 66 -11.53 16.18 -12.85
C SER A 66 -10.45 15.71 -11.88
N GLU A 67 -10.34 16.32 -10.72
CA GLU A 67 -9.35 15.95 -9.70
C GLU A 67 -9.63 14.56 -9.11
N SER A 68 -10.91 14.21 -8.90
CA SER A 68 -11.30 12.86 -8.44
C SER A 68 -10.85 11.78 -9.41
N MET A 69 -10.99 12.02 -10.71
CA MET A 69 -10.57 11.06 -11.72
C MET A 69 -9.06 10.85 -11.69
N LYS A 70 -8.29 11.93 -11.53
CA LYS A 70 -6.83 11.85 -11.39
C LYS A 70 -6.43 11.07 -10.14
N LEU A 71 -7.08 11.35 -9.02
CA LEU A 71 -6.84 10.63 -7.77
C LEU A 71 -7.19 9.15 -7.89
N THR A 72 -8.31 8.82 -8.50
CA THR A 72 -8.72 7.43 -8.73
C THR A 72 -7.68 6.69 -9.56
N THR A 73 -7.16 7.32 -10.60
CA THR A 73 -6.09 6.72 -11.41
C THR A 73 -4.84 6.44 -10.58
N ARG A 74 -4.43 7.39 -9.73
CA ARG A 74 -3.28 7.21 -8.83
C ARG A 74 -3.53 6.11 -7.81
N LEU A 75 -4.73 6.03 -7.25
CA LEU A 75 -5.11 4.97 -6.31
C LEU A 75 -5.02 3.59 -6.97
N MET A 76 -5.49 3.47 -8.21
CA MET A 76 -5.38 2.23 -8.97
C MET A 76 -3.92 1.85 -9.23
N GLN A 77 -3.06 2.82 -9.52
CA GLN A 77 -1.63 2.59 -9.70
C GLN A 77 -0.98 2.10 -8.39
N ILE A 78 -1.33 2.71 -7.27
CA ILE A 78 -0.83 2.29 -5.95
C ILE A 78 -1.30 0.87 -5.63
N ALA A 79 -2.58 0.57 -5.84
CA ALA A 79 -3.12 -0.76 -5.60
C ALA A 79 -2.43 -1.81 -6.48
N SER A 80 -2.20 -1.50 -7.74
CA SER A 80 -1.48 -2.38 -8.66
C SER A 80 -0.06 -2.63 -8.21
N TRP A 81 0.63 -1.58 -7.77
CA TRP A 81 1.99 -1.69 -7.23
C TRP A 81 2.03 -2.59 -5.99
N LEU A 82 1.08 -2.40 -5.07
CA LEU A 82 0.98 -3.23 -3.86
C LEU A 82 0.75 -4.70 -4.21
N LEU A 83 -0.12 -4.98 -5.18
CA LEU A 83 -0.39 -6.35 -5.64
C LEU A 83 0.84 -7.00 -6.26
N VAL A 84 1.60 -6.24 -7.06
CA VAL A 84 2.86 -6.73 -7.63
C VAL A 84 3.87 -7.04 -6.53
N GLN A 85 4.00 -6.15 -5.55
CA GLN A 85 4.91 -6.37 -4.42
C GLN A 85 4.52 -7.59 -3.60
N ARG A 86 3.22 -7.82 -3.42
CA ARG A 86 2.74 -9.02 -2.73
C ARG A 86 3.12 -10.30 -3.49
N ALA A 87 3.02 -10.28 -4.81
CA ALA A 87 3.37 -11.43 -5.64
C ALA A 87 4.88 -11.73 -5.59
N VAL A 88 5.71 -10.72 -5.41
CA VAL A 88 7.18 -10.86 -5.34
C VAL A 88 7.65 -11.24 -3.94
N ASN A 89 6.94 -10.85 -2.92
CA ASN A 89 7.28 -11.17 -1.54
C ASN A 89 6.60 -12.45 -1.08
#